data_0c76bb4d7778a8a81ec568d99cfa51e4
#
_entry.id   0c76bb4d7778a8a81ec568d99cfa51e4
#
_cell.length_a   1.000
_cell.length_b   1.000
_cell.length_c   1.000
_cell.angle_alpha   90.00
_cell.angle_beta   90.00
_cell.angle_gamma   90.00
#
_symmetry.space_group_name_H-M   'P 1'
#
loop_
_entity.id
_entity.type
_entity.pdbx_description
1 polymer ?
#
loop_
_entity_poly.entity_id
_entity_poly.type
_entity_poly.pdbx_seq_one_letter_code
_entity_poly.pdbx_strand_id
1 'polypeptide(L)'
;MSDHPETHEGLEDESKRDFIYLATGAAAAAGAAAVAWPLVAQMGKAADTLSAGSIEIDLSRVAEGQQLKMLWRGKPVFVRHRTAEEIAEAESTNVEECPDPEADGDRLIPDLNGNLRPQYLVMVGVCTHFGCVPVGENGDFGGWYCPCHASHYDTSGRIRKGPAPKNMAIPPYEYISENVIKVG
;
A
#
# COMPACT_ATOMS: atom_id res chain seq x y z
N MET A 1 -8.18 -85.91 -31.60
CA MET A 1 -7.24 -84.95 -31.02
C MET A 1 -7.26 -83.78 -31.98
N SER A 2 -8.05 -82.76 -31.67
CA SER A 2 -8.20 -81.58 -32.50
C SER A 2 -7.44 -80.44 -31.77
N ASP A 3 -6.35 -80.06 -32.40
CA ASP A 3 -5.51 -78.95 -31.94
C ASP A 3 -6.16 -77.67 -32.51
N HIS A 4 -6.64 -76.82 -31.62
CA HIS A 4 -7.10 -75.48 -31.96
C HIS A 4 -5.94 -74.52 -31.66
N PRO A 5 -5.50 -73.75 -32.69
CA PRO A 5 -4.58 -72.66 -32.38
C PRO A 5 -5.30 -71.52 -31.68
N GLU A 6 -4.92 -71.26 -30.46
CA GLU A 6 -5.33 -70.04 -29.74
C GLU A 6 -4.72 -68.84 -30.45
N THR A 7 -5.55 -68.04 -31.08
CA THR A 7 -5.16 -66.79 -31.73
C THR A 7 -4.83 -65.75 -30.65
N HIS A 8 -3.60 -65.23 -30.67
CA HIS A 8 -3.10 -64.15 -29.85
C HIS A 8 -3.68 -62.77 -30.30
N GLU A 9 -4.95 -62.67 -30.62
CA GLU A 9 -5.60 -61.39 -30.99
C GLU A 9 -5.82 -60.43 -29.82
N GLY A 10 -5.73 -60.93 -28.55
CA GLY A 10 -5.98 -60.10 -27.38
C GLY A 10 -4.89 -59.09 -26.99
N LEU A 11 -3.63 -59.36 -27.33
CA LEU A 11 -2.50 -58.50 -26.90
C LEU A 11 -2.32 -57.22 -27.73
N GLU A 12 -2.65 -57.25 -29.02
CA GLU A 12 -2.61 -56.04 -29.87
C GLU A 12 -3.70 -55.02 -29.53
N ASP A 13 -4.85 -55.47 -29.07
CA ASP A 13 -5.98 -54.63 -28.68
C ASP A 13 -5.73 -53.92 -27.35
N GLU A 14 -5.06 -54.57 -26.40
CA GLU A 14 -4.70 -53.96 -25.10
C GLU A 14 -3.67 -52.81 -25.29
N SER A 15 -2.66 -53.02 -26.14
CA SER A 15 -1.64 -51.97 -26.43
C SER A 15 -2.24 -50.76 -27.12
N LYS A 16 -3.16 -50.94 -28.06
CA LYS A 16 -3.87 -49.85 -28.76
C LYS A 16 -4.78 -49.11 -27.80
N ARG A 17 -5.50 -49.82 -26.95
CA ARG A 17 -6.36 -49.25 -25.90
C ARG A 17 -5.56 -48.40 -24.92
N ASP A 18 -4.46 -48.93 -24.41
CA ASP A 18 -3.62 -48.25 -23.47
C ASP A 18 -2.97 -46.99 -24.08
N PHE A 19 -2.55 -47.06 -25.33
CA PHE A 19 -2.08 -45.89 -26.10
C PHE A 19 -3.17 -44.81 -26.20
N ILE A 20 -4.40 -45.18 -26.53
CA ILE A 20 -5.53 -44.24 -26.63
C ILE A 20 -5.83 -43.61 -25.27
N TYR A 21 -5.83 -44.38 -24.18
CA TYR A 21 -6.01 -43.81 -22.85
C TYR A 21 -4.90 -42.86 -22.48
N LEU A 22 -3.65 -43.20 -22.73
CA LEU A 22 -2.50 -42.32 -22.46
C LEU A 22 -2.56 -41.04 -23.31
N ALA A 23 -2.85 -41.15 -24.61
CA ALA A 23 -2.97 -40.00 -25.50
C ALA A 23 -4.13 -39.08 -25.12
N THR A 24 -5.28 -39.66 -24.75
CA THR A 24 -6.45 -38.90 -24.29
C THR A 24 -6.19 -38.24 -22.97
N GLY A 25 -5.54 -38.94 -22.04
CA GLY A 25 -5.16 -38.38 -20.73
C GLY A 25 -4.19 -37.22 -20.89
N ALA A 26 -3.19 -37.35 -21.73
CA ALA A 26 -2.24 -36.27 -22.03
C ALA A 26 -2.92 -35.05 -22.68
N ALA A 27 -3.80 -35.28 -23.64
CA ALA A 27 -4.57 -34.21 -24.26
C ALA A 27 -5.52 -33.52 -23.29
N ALA A 28 -6.19 -34.28 -22.43
CA ALA A 28 -7.05 -33.74 -21.38
C ALA A 28 -6.26 -32.90 -20.35
N ALA A 29 -5.08 -33.38 -19.95
CA ALA A 29 -4.21 -32.64 -19.03
C ALA A 29 -3.70 -31.33 -19.66
N ALA A 30 -3.28 -31.37 -20.93
CA ALA A 30 -2.87 -30.18 -21.66
C ALA A 30 -4.02 -29.17 -21.83
N GLY A 31 -5.23 -29.66 -22.15
CA GLY A 31 -6.43 -28.83 -22.24
C GLY A 31 -6.81 -28.19 -20.89
N ALA A 32 -6.77 -28.97 -19.80
CA ALA A 32 -7.02 -28.46 -18.46
C ALA A 32 -5.98 -27.38 -18.06
N ALA A 33 -4.70 -27.62 -18.35
CA ALA A 33 -3.64 -26.64 -18.09
C ALA A 33 -3.84 -25.36 -18.92
N ALA A 34 -4.21 -25.48 -20.18
CA ALA A 34 -4.49 -24.32 -21.04
C ALA A 34 -5.67 -23.47 -20.56
N VAL A 35 -6.70 -24.09 -19.97
CA VAL A 35 -7.85 -23.38 -19.37
C VAL A 35 -7.48 -22.81 -18.02
N ALA A 36 -6.75 -23.55 -17.19
CA ALA A 36 -6.39 -23.11 -15.84
C ALA A 36 -5.39 -21.96 -15.85
N TRP A 37 -4.44 -21.95 -16.80
CA TRP A 37 -3.39 -20.93 -16.88
C TRP A 37 -3.90 -19.49 -16.88
N PRO A 38 -4.83 -19.07 -17.77
CA PRO A 38 -5.34 -17.69 -17.77
C PRO A 38 -6.07 -17.35 -16.47
N LEU A 39 -6.76 -18.30 -15.84
CA LEU A 39 -7.43 -18.08 -14.55
C LEU A 39 -6.42 -17.82 -13.43
N VAL A 40 -5.32 -18.58 -13.40
CA VAL A 40 -4.23 -18.36 -12.45
C VAL A 40 -3.49 -17.04 -12.76
N ALA A 41 -3.26 -16.74 -14.04
CA ALA A 41 -2.61 -15.52 -14.47
C ALA A 41 -3.40 -14.25 -14.08
N GLN A 42 -4.74 -14.32 -14.09
CA GLN A 42 -5.61 -13.22 -13.65
C GLN A 42 -5.53 -12.95 -12.12
N MET A 43 -5.05 -13.89 -11.33
CA MET A 43 -4.80 -13.68 -9.89
C MET A 43 -3.52 -12.86 -9.63
N GLY A 44 -2.70 -12.64 -10.65
CA GLY A 44 -1.55 -11.74 -10.58
C GLY A 44 -1.97 -10.28 -10.39
N LYS A 45 -1.05 -9.47 -9.87
CA LYS A 45 -1.28 -8.01 -9.76
C LYS A 45 -1.46 -7.42 -11.17
N ALA A 46 -2.56 -6.70 -11.38
CA ALA A 46 -2.78 -6.00 -12.63
C ALA A 46 -1.67 -4.95 -12.89
N ALA A 47 -1.29 -4.74 -14.15
CA ALA A 47 -0.21 -3.82 -14.52
C ALA A 47 -0.49 -2.37 -14.10
N ASP A 48 -1.75 -1.96 -14.07
CA ASP A 48 -2.21 -0.68 -13.55
C ASP A 48 -2.03 -0.57 -12.03
N THR A 49 -2.18 -1.67 -11.27
CA THR A 49 -1.90 -1.70 -9.83
C THR A 49 -0.40 -1.59 -9.54
N LEU A 50 0.46 -2.08 -10.45
CA LEU A 50 1.92 -1.93 -10.35
C LEU A 50 2.35 -0.51 -10.74
N SER A 51 1.74 0.10 -11.75
CA SER A 51 1.97 1.49 -12.14
C SER A 51 1.44 2.50 -11.11
N ALA A 52 0.38 2.15 -10.37
CA ALA A 52 -0.10 2.91 -9.22
C ALA A 52 0.71 2.66 -7.93
N GLY A 53 1.82 1.93 -8.01
CA GLY A 53 2.72 1.63 -6.89
C GLY A 53 3.40 2.86 -6.30
N SER A 54 3.61 3.91 -7.10
CA SER A 54 4.18 5.19 -6.66
C SER A 54 3.42 6.37 -7.28
N ILE A 55 3.48 7.52 -6.61
CA ILE A 55 2.95 8.80 -7.10
C ILE A 55 4.00 9.89 -6.93
N GLU A 56 4.07 10.80 -7.89
CA GLU A 56 4.91 11.99 -7.80
C GLU A 56 4.06 13.19 -7.37
N ILE A 57 4.57 13.98 -6.45
CA ILE A 57 3.87 15.11 -5.86
C ILE A 57 4.77 16.35 -5.96
N ASP A 58 4.29 17.38 -6.64
CA ASP A 58 4.94 18.68 -6.75
C ASP A 58 4.55 19.53 -5.53
N LEU A 59 5.52 19.74 -4.64
CA LEU A 59 5.37 20.50 -3.40
C LEU A 59 5.16 22.01 -3.66
N SER A 60 5.61 22.53 -4.81
CA SER A 60 5.44 23.95 -5.16
C SER A 60 3.97 24.35 -5.33
N ARG A 61 3.09 23.36 -5.53
CA ARG A 61 1.64 23.56 -5.64
C ARG A 61 0.92 23.68 -4.31
N VAL A 62 1.62 23.44 -3.21
CA VAL A 62 1.03 23.50 -1.87
C VAL A 62 1.49 24.79 -1.21
N ALA A 63 0.62 25.79 -1.15
CA ALA A 63 0.93 27.04 -0.48
C ALA A 63 1.07 26.82 1.04
N GLU A 64 1.82 27.70 1.71
CA GLU A 64 1.98 27.67 3.16
C GLU A 64 0.62 27.68 3.86
N GLY A 65 0.48 26.84 4.87
CA GLY A 65 -0.78 26.64 5.58
C GLY A 65 -1.79 25.79 4.81
N GLN A 66 -1.48 25.28 3.63
CA GLN A 66 -2.38 24.42 2.86
C GLN A 66 -2.01 22.94 2.96
N GLN A 67 -3.02 22.12 2.72
CA GLN A 67 -2.87 20.66 2.63
C GLN A 67 -3.32 20.16 1.26
N LEU A 68 -2.45 19.40 0.60
CA LEU A 68 -2.79 18.60 -0.56
C LEU A 68 -3.17 17.19 -0.13
N LYS A 69 -4.20 16.63 -0.75
CA LYS A 69 -4.63 15.24 -0.55
C LYS A 69 -4.51 14.48 -1.87
N MET A 70 -3.69 13.44 -1.88
CA MET A 70 -3.48 12.54 -3.02
C MET A 70 -3.87 11.12 -2.64
N LEU A 71 -4.21 10.30 -3.63
CA LEU A 71 -4.52 8.88 -3.40
C LEU A 71 -3.30 8.03 -3.76
N TRP A 72 -2.82 7.23 -2.83
CA TRP A 72 -1.74 6.26 -3.02
C TRP A 72 -2.15 4.90 -2.47
N ARG A 73 -2.13 3.87 -3.33
CA ARG A 73 -2.54 2.50 -2.99
C ARG A 73 -3.90 2.42 -2.27
N GLY A 74 -4.86 3.22 -2.73
CA GLY A 74 -6.21 3.27 -2.15
C GLY A 74 -6.32 4.01 -0.81
N LYS A 75 -5.23 4.61 -0.30
CA LYS A 75 -5.22 5.41 0.93
C LYS A 75 -4.92 6.87 0.61
N PRO A 76 -5.54 7.83 1.31
CA PRO A 76 -5.17 9.22 1.18
C PRO A 76 -3.77 9.46 1.77
N VAL A 77 -2.94 10.17 1.04
CA VAL A 77 -1.69 10.79 1.53
C VAL A 77 -1.94 12.27 1.65
N PHE A 78 -1.63 12.81 2.81
CA PHE A 78 -1.65 14.22 3.10
C PHE A 78 -0.25 14.78 2.94
N VAL A 79 -0.14 15.90 2.25
CA VAL A 79 1.06 16.74 2.19
C VAL A 79 0.67 18.10 2.75
N ARG A 80 1.13 18.41 3.95
CA ARG A 80 0.90 19.70 4.61
C ARG A 80 2.11 20.58 4.40
N HIS A 81 1.92 21.80 3.88
CA HIS A 81 2.91 22.85 3.96
C HIS A 81 2.67 23.62 5.26
N ARG A 82 3.43 23.27 6.30
CA ARG A 82 3.26 23.79 7.65
C ARG A 82 3.72 25.22 7.75
N THR A 83 3.03 26.02 8.56
CA THR A 83 3.46 27.36 8.95
C THR A 83 4.58 27.28 9.98
N ALA A 84 5.25 28.42 10.23
CA ALA A 84 6.28 28.49 11.25
C ALA A 84 5.72 28.20 12.66
N GLU A 85 4.48 28.58 12.93
CA GLU A 85 3.80 28.31 14.20
C GLU A 85 3.53 26.82 14.38
N GLU A 86 3.06 26.13 13.33
CA GLU A 86 2.81 24.68 13.35
C GLU A 86 4.11 23.90 13.60
N ILE A 87 5.21 24.33 13.00
CA ILE A 87 6.54 23.71 13.21
C ILE A 87 7.00 23.93 14.66
N ALA A 88 6.92 25.15 15.15
CA ALA A 88 7.32 25.48 16.52
C ALA A 88 6.49 24.70 17.57
N GLU A 89 5.18 24.56 17.34
CA GLU A 89 4.31 23.74 18.20
C GLU A 89 4.72 22.27 18.16
N ALA A 90 4.97 21.72 16.98
CA ALA A 90 5.37 20.33 16.81
C ALA A 90 6.71 20.03 17.52
N GLU A 91 7.70 20.93 17.43
CA GLU A 91 9.01 20.81 18.05
C GLU A 91 8.96 21.00 19.58
N SER A 92 8.09 21.89 20.07
CA SER A 92 7.95 22.18 21.50
C SER A 92 7.13 21.13 22.26
N THR A 93 6.46 20.23 21.55
CA THR A 93 5.63 19.19 22.16
C THR A 93 6.47 18.23 23.01
N ASN A 94 6.10 18.02 24.28
CA ASN A 94 6.68 16.97 25.11
C ASN A 94 6.24 15.59 24.58
N VAL A 95 7.10 14.93 23.83
CA VAL A 95 6.78 13.66 23.14
C VAL A 95 6.55 12.50 24.13
N GLU A 96 7.14 12.56 25.34
CA GLU A 96 6.98 11.51 26.34
C GLU A 96 5.55 11.46 26.91
N GLU A 97 4.80 12.56 26.80
CA GLU A 97 3.39 12.63 27.18
C GLU A 97 2.44 12.16 26.07
N CYS A 98 2.96 11.88 24.88
CA CYS A 98 2.15 11.38 23.75
C CYS A 98 1.90 9.88 23.90
N PRO A 99 0.71 9.38 23.52
CA PRO A 99 0.41 7.94 23.52
C PRO A 99 1.37 7.10 22.65
N ASP A 100 1.93 7.70 21.62
CA ASP A 100 2.92 7.11 20.71
C ASP A 100 4.09 8.11 20.57
N PRO A 101 5.12 8.03 21.44
CA PRO A 101 6.21 9.00 21.50
C PRO A 101 7.07 8.96 20.23
N GLU A 102 7.17 10.09 19.54
CA GLU A 102 7.99 10.25 18.35
C GLU A 102 8.33 11.73 18.15
N ALA A 103 9.60 12.07 17.95
CA ALA A 103 9.99 13.45 17.73
C ALA A 103 9.55 13.93 16.34
N ASP A 104 9.31 15.25 16.19
CA ASP A 104 8.90 15.81 14.90
C ASP A 104 9.90 15.50 13.78
N GLY A 105 11.21 15.64 14.07
CA GLY A 105 12.28 15.35 13.12
C GLY A 105 12.32 13.90 12.62
N ASP A 106 11.91 12.93 13.45
CA ASP A 106 11.89 11.51 13.09
C ASP A 106 10.75 11.17 12.09
N ARG A 107 9.82 12.11 11.93
CA ARG A 107 8.69 12.00 11.00
C ARG A 107 8.95 12.65 9.64
N LEU A 108 10.16 13.16 9.43
CA LEU A 108 10.58 13.84 8.21
C LEU A 108 11.63 13.02 7.48
N ILE A 109 11.53 12.98 6.16
CA ILE A 109 12.54 12.36 5.30
C ILE A 109 13.48 13.45 4.77
N PRO A 110 14.81 13.26 4.87
CA PRO A 110 15.78 14.23 4.34
C PRO A 110 15.64 14.46 2.84
N ASP A 111 15.93 15.68 2.41
CA ASP A 111 16.03 16.04 0.99
C ASP A 111 17.31 15.47 0.33
N LEU A 112 17.52 15.77 -0.95
CA LEU A 112 18.68 15.31 -1.73
C LEU A 112 20.03 15.75 -1.15
N ASN A 113 20.05 16.78 -0.30
CA ASN A 113 21.23 17.33 0.35
C ASN A 113 21.39 16.79 1.79
N GLY A 114 20.50 15.92 2.24
CA GLY A 114 20.49 15.39 3.60
C GLY A 114 19.86 16.33 4.64
N ASN A 115 19.19 17.40 4.24
CA ASN A 115 18.55 18.35 5.15
C ASN A 115 17.10 17.97 5.38
N LEU A 116 16.65 18.06 6.64
CA LEU A 116 15.23 17.98 6.95
C LEU A 116 14.51 19.24 6.46
N ARG A 117 13.31 19.05 5.95
CA ARG A 117 12.45 20.15 5.47
C ARG A 117 11.17 20.19 6.32
N PRO A 118 11.22 20.78 7.53
CA PRO A 118 10.12 20.74 8.49
C PRO A 118 8.84 21.41 7.97
N GLN A 119 8.93 22.28 6.98
CA GLN A 119 7.76 22.86 6.33
C GLN A 119 6.89 21.86 5.57
N TYR A 120 7.42 20.69 5.17
CA TYR A 120 6.64 19.70 4.44
C TYR A 120 6.46 18.42 5.25
N LEU A 121 5.25 18.21 5.75
CA LEU A 121 4.88 16.96 6.40
C LEU A 121 4.09 16.07 5.43
N VAL A 122 4.58 14.86 5.22
CA VAL A 122 3.96 13.86 4.34
C VAL A 122 3.53 12.67 5.17
N MET A 123 2.24 12.35 5.17
CA MET A 123 1.73 11.24 5.98
C MET A 123 0.53 10.56 5.33
N VAL A 124 0.26 9.33 5.73
CA VAL A 124 -0.95 8.61 5.36
C VAL A 124 -2.11 9.19 6.17
N GLY A 125 -3.05 9.85 5.51
CA GLY A 125 -4.20 10.53 6.13
C GLY A 125 -5.29 9.56 6.59
N VAL A 126 -4.90 8.58 7.42
CA VAL A 126 -5.79 7.52 7.91
C VAL A 126 -5.64 7.40 9.41
N CYS A 127 -6.75 7.56 10.12
CA CYS A 127 -6.80 7.37 11.57
C CYS A 127 -6.47 5.91 11.94
N THR A 128 -5.52 5.75 12.86
CA THR A 128 -5.01 4.44 13.28
C THR A 128 -5.97 3.65 14.17
N HIS A 129 -7.14 4.24 14.54
CA HIS A 129 -8.18 3.52 15.25
C HIS A 129 -8.88 2.50 14.33
N PHE A 130 -9.67 2.97 13.33
CA PHE A 130 -10.42 2.11 12.39
C PHE A 130 -10.37 2.62 10.93
N GLY A 131 -9.38 3.40 10.57
CA GLY A 131 -9.14 3.75 9.16
C GLY A 131 -9.98 4.91 8.61
N CYS A 132 -10.68 5.69 9.44
CA CYS A 132 -11.37 6.90 9.00
C CYS A 132 -10.35 7.95 8.52
N VAL A 133 -10.78 8.84 7.62
CA VAL A 133 -9.96 9.95 7.14
C VAL A 133 -10.17 11.16 8.08
N PRO A 134 -9.14 11.61 8.81
CA PRO A 134 -9.26 12.76 9.69
C PRO A 134 -9.44 14.08 8.92
N VAL A 135 -10.07 15.05 9.56
CA VAL A 135 -10.26 16.41 9.06
C VAL A 135 -9.10 17.27 9.54
N GLY A 136 -8.42 17.96 8.64
CA GLY A 136 -7.32 18.87 8.95
C GLY A 136 -7.80 20.19 9.58
N GLU A 137 -6.88 20.91 10.22
CA GLU A 137 -7.13 22.20 10.87
C GLU A 137 -8.26 22.12 11.90
N ASN A 138 -8.32 21.02 12.62
CA ASN A 138 -9.40 20.75 13.56
C ASN A 138 -8.88 19.96 14.76
N GLY A 139 -9.66 20.00 15.85
CA GLY A 139 -9.32 19.35 17.12
C GLY A 139 -8.56 20.26 18.09
N ASP A 140 -8.21 19.70 19.24
CA ASP A 140 -7.68 20.47 20.38
C ASP A 140 -6.18 20.84 20.20
N PHE A 141 -5.51 20.30 19.18
CA PHE A 141 -4.06 20.40 18.99
C PHE A 141 -3.68 20.93 17.60
N GLY A 142 -4.54 21.70 16.95
CA GLY A 142 -4.25 22.42 15.71
C GLY A 142 -3.98 21.57 14.45
N GLY A 143 -3.92 20.24 14.59
CA GLY A 143 -3.59 19.31 13.50
C GLY A 143 -4.82 18.68 12.86
N TRP A 144 -5.12 17.43 13.21
CA TRP A 144 -6.23 16.67 12.60
C TRP A 144 -7.17 16.08 13.65
N TYR A 145 -8.44 16.10 13.31
CA TYR A 145 -9.50 15.52 14.11
C TYR A 145 -10.19 14.38 13.36
N CYS A 146 -10.31 13.23 14.00
CA CYS A 146 -11.08 12.13 13.45
C CYS A 146 -12.49 12.12 14.05
N PRO A 147 -13.55 12.46 13.27
CA PRO A 147 -14.91 12.60 13.82
C PRO A 147 -15.56 11.26 14.17
N CYS A 148 -14.98 10.13 13.71
CA CYS A 148 -15.58 8.82 13.94
C CYS A 148 -15.62 8.47 15.46
N HIS A 149 -14.51 8.71 16.17
CA HIS A 149 -14.40 8.38 17.60
C HIS A 149 -13.55 9.40 18.37
N ALA A 150 -13.50 10.63 17.88
CA ALA A 150 -12.83 11.76 18.54
C ALA A 150 -11.33 11.52 18.84
N SER A 151 -10.57 11.01 17.87
CA SER A 151 -9.11 11.03 17.96
C SER A 151 -8.57 12.38 17.49
N HIS A 152 -7.68 12.99 18.28
CA HIS A 152 -7.06 14.29 17.99
C HIS A 152 -5.57 14.09 17.74
N TYR A 153 -5.09 14.62 16.65
CA TYR A 153 -3.69 14.61 16.24
C TYR A 153 -3.15 16.04 16.23
N ASP A 154 -1.87 16.20 16.52
CA ASP A 154 -1.19 17.50 16.47
C ASP A 154 -0.70 17.86 15.05
N THR A 155 0.00 18.99 14.94
CA THR A 155 0.54 19.54 13.69
C THR A 155 1.65 18.68 13.06
N SER A 156 2.15 17.67 13.77
CA SER A 156 3.04 16.62 13.28
C SER A 156 2.31 15.31 12.95
N GLY A 157 0.99 15.23 13.13
CA GLY A 157 0.20 14.01 12.92
C GLY A 157 0.39 12.97 14.02
N ARG A 158 0.89 13.36 15.19
CA ARG A 158 0.99 12.48 16.37
C ARG A 158 -0.34 12.44 17.11
N ILE A 159 -0.71 11.26 17.57
CA ILE A 159 -1.90 11.10 18.43
C ILE A 159 -1.68 11.78 19.77
N ARG A 160 -2.63 12.64 20.15
CA ARG A 160 -2.60 13.37 21.42
C ARG A 160 -3.75 12.97 22.34
N LYS A 161 -4.90 12.60 21.77
CA LYS A 161 -6.12 12.29 22.53
C LYS A 161 -7.03 11.37 21.73
N GLY A 162 -7.74 10.49 22.40
CA GLY A 162 -8.74 9.61 21.82
C GLY A 162 -8.28 8.18 21.67
N PRO A 163 -9.09 7.32 21.02
CA PRO A 163 -8.87 5.88 21.00
C PRO A 163 -7.83 5.40 19.98
N ALA A 164 -7.31 6.26 19.11
CA ALA A 164 -6.27 5.88 18.16
C ALA A 164 -4.98 5.48 18.91
N PRO A 165 -4.40 4.30 18.64
CA PRO A 165 -3.24 3.81 19.39
C PRO A 165 -1.90 4.33 18.88
N LYS A 166 -1.83 4.87 17.64
CA LYS A 166 -0.61 5.24 16.95
C LYS A 166 -0.72 6.58 16.25
N ASN A 167 0.43 7.19 15.97
CA ASN A 167 0.56 8.33 15.09
C ASN A 167 0.08 7.98 13.68
N MET A 168 -0.33 8.98 12.88
CA MET A 168 -0.55 8.77 11.45
C MET A 168 0.77 8.36 10.79
N ALA A 169 0.74 7.29 9.99
CA ALA A 169 1.95 6.70 9.43
C ALA A 169 2.62 7.61 8.39
N ILE A 170 3.95 7.66 8.40
CA ILE A 170 4.74 8.26 7.33
C ILE A 170 4.89 7.21 6.21
N PRO A 171 4.43 7.49 4.98
CA PRO A 171 4.65 6.57 3.87
C PRO A 171 6.13 6.57 3.47
N PRO A 172 6.63 5.51 2.83
CA PRO A 172 7.93 5.59 2.20
C PRO A 172 7.88 6.63 1.08
N TYR A 173 8.72 7.66 1.14
CA TYR A 173 8.87 8.64 0.08
C TYR A 173 10.32 9.12 -0.02
N GLU A 174 10.67 9.67 -1.16
CA GLU A 174 11.99 10.26 -1.42
C GLU A 174 11.83 11.57 -2.21
N TYR A 175 12.77 12.48 -2.03
CA TYR A 175 12.87 13.66 -2.89
C TYR A 175 13.56 13.27 -4.20
N ILE A 176 12.90 13.47 -5.34
CA ILE A 176 13.47 13.24 -6.68
C ILE A 176 13.93 14.54 -7.34
N SER A 177 13.52 15.68 -6.81
CA SER A 177 14.05 17.02 -7.11
C SER A 177 13.85 17.92 -5.91
N GLU A 178 14.26 19.19 -6.02
CA GLU A 178 14.10 20.17 -4.94
C GLU A 178 12.64 20.31 -4.47
N ASN A 179 11.69 20.25 -5.39
CA ASN A 179 10.27 20.46 -5.08
C ASN A 179 9.37 19.29 -5.47
N VAL A 180 9.92 18.12 -5.80
CA VAL A 180 9.11 16.93 -6.14
C VAL A 180 9.52 15.77 -5.27
N ILE A 181 8.51 15.16 -4.65
CA ILE A 181 8.67 13.91 -3.92
C ILE A 181 7.98 12.77 -4.69
N LYS A 182 8.54 11.59 -4.53
CA LYS A 182 7.94 10.34 -5.00
C LYS A 182 7.56 9.49 -3.78
N VAL A 183 6.30 9.10 -3.70
CA VAL A 183 5.75 8.25 -2.62
C VAL A 183 5.57 6.84 -3.15
N GLY A 184 6.23 5.85 -2.53
CA GLY A 184 6.15 4.42 -2.87
C GLY A 184 7.28 3.84 -3.66
#